data_fdede0259b9a1de7aada7b829083902d
#
_entry.id   fdede0259b9a1de7aada7b829083902d
#
_cell.length_a   1.000
_cell.length_b   1.000
_cell.length_c   1.000
_cell.angle_alpha   90.00
_cell.angle_beta   90.00
_cell.angle_gamma   90.00
#
_symmetry.space_group_name_H-M   'P 1'
#
loop_
_entity.id
_entity.type
_entity.pdbx_description
1 polymer ?
#
loop_
_entity_poly.entity_id
_entity_poly.type
_entity_poly.pdbx_seq_one_letter_code
_entity_poly.pdbx_strand_id
1 'polypeptide(L)'
;MDTMIIEFLRLVLLSMVPFVLAGQGTMLGGRTGVFNVAQEGMMLVGASVGFLVSFFSGSIFLGIIVAMLSGALFGFALAYFTTSLKMNQFVIGLSLFFIGLGVSTLLPKLILGITLTPPLIPTLKSIPIPLLSQIPFIGPILFKQNILVYVSVLVSIGLWYFLFRTQKGLELRSVGEYPMTADSLGIXTTKMRYWSTIIGGMLIGMAGAYLPMVYAGTFTEGMTMGRGWLAIALTFFGGWSPLPILYGSLFFSAIEVLAFRVQVIGSFLPYQILQMFPYIATILVMIFTF
;
A
#
# COMPACT_ATOMS: atom_id res chain seq x y z
N MET A 1 24.89 11.86 17.15
CA MET A 1 23.64 11.21 17.61
C MET A 1 22.43 11.80 16.85
N ASP A 2 22.35 13.10 16.74
CA ASP A 2 21.22 13.79 16.09
C ASP A 2 21.05 13.41 14.62
N THR A 3 22.15 13.30 13.87
CA THR A 3 22.10 12.91 12.46
C THR A 3 21.57 11.47 12.28
N MET A 4 21.92 10.56 13.19
CA MET A 4 21.46 9.17 13.14
C MET A 4 19.95 9.06 13.40
N ILE A 5 19.44 9.86 14.36
CA ILE A 5 18.00 9.90 14.68
C ILE A 5 17.22 10.51 13.50
N ILE A 6 17.71 11.60 12.92
CA ILE A 6 17.10 12.26 11.76
C ILE A 6 16.99 11.28 10.60
N GLU A 7 18.08 10.56 10.28
CA GLU A 7 18.08 9.56 9.20
C GLU A 7 17.11 8.40 9.49
N PHE A 8 17.06 7.94 10.74
CA PHE A 8 16.11 6.89 11.14
C PHE A 8 14.68 7.32 10.89
N LEU A 9 14.28 8.50 11.41
CA LEU A 9 12.91 9.01 11.27
C LEU A 9 12.56 9.31 9.81
N ARG A 10 13.54 9.79 9.04
CA ARG A 10 13.36 10.00 7.60
C ARG A 10 13.06 8.70 6.88
N LEU A 11 13.81 7.63 7.18
CA LEU A 11 13.59 6.31 6.58
C LEU A 11 12.26 5.70 7.00
N VAL A 12 11.83 5.93 8.25
CA VAL A 12 10.51 5.48 8.74
C VAL A 12 9.39 6.10 7.89
N LEU A 13 9.48 7.41 7.62
CA LEU A 13 8.48 8.10 6.78
C LEU A 13 8.49 7.58 5.34
N LEU A 14 9.66 7.26 4.80
CA LEU A 14 9.75 6.66 3.47
C LEU A 14 9.14 5.25 3.44
N SER A 15 9.46 4.44 4.46
CA SER A 15 9.03 3.04 4.51
C SER A 15 7.54 2.87 4.81
N MET A 16 6.88 3.86 5.42
CA MET A 16 5.45 3.75 5.75
C MET A 16 4.54 3.79 4.51
N VAL A 17 4.99 4.40 3.40
CA VAL A 17 4.12 4.72 2.24
C VAL A 17 3.43 3.48 1.66
N PRO A 18 4.14 2.37 1.36
CA PRO A 18 3.45 1.17 0.86
C PRO A 18 2.42 0.62 1.84
N PHE A 19 2.71 0.65 3.16
CA PHE A 19 1.78 0.19 4.19
C PHE A 19 0.54 1.08 4.26
N VAL A 20 0.73 2.42 4.24
CA VAL A 20 -0.37 3.38 4.26
C VAL A 20 -1.28 3.17 3.06
N LEU A 21 -0.71 3.21 1.85
CA LEU A 21 -1.51 3.16 0.62
C LEU A 21 -2.23 1.82 0.47
N ALA A 22 -1.53 0.69 0.75
CA ALA A 22 -2.15 -0.63 0.67
C ALA A 22 -3.21 -0.82 1.76
N GLY A 23 -2.94 -0.37 3.00
CA GLY A 23 -3.90 -0.42 4.09
C GLY A 23 -5.14 0.42 3.82
N GLN A 24 -4.97 1.66 3.33
CA GLN A 24 -6.10 2.52 2.95
C GLN A 24 -6.92 1.88 1.83
N GLY A 25 -6.24 1.27 0.86
CA GLY A 25 -6.91 0.59 -0.26
C GLY A 25 -7.76 -0.57 0.22
N THR A 26 -7.22 -1.41 1.10
CA THR A 26 -7.95 -2.56 1.67
C THR A 26 -9.11 -2.10 2.54
N MET A 27 -8.88 -1.07 3.35
CA MET A 27 -9.88 -0.49 4.24
C MET A 27 -11.11 0.01 3.46
N LEU A 28 -10.91 0.66 2.31
CA LEU A 28 -12.02 1.18 1.51
C LEU A 28 -12.98 0.08 1.06
N GLY A 29 -12.45 -1.02 0.50
CA GLY A 29 -13.26 -2.17 0.11
C GLY A 29 -13.93 -2.81 1.31
N GLY A 30 -13.16 -3.03 2.38
CA GLY A 30 -13.65 -3.66 3.60
C GLY A 30 -14.78 -2.88 4.27
N ARG A 31 -14.73 -1.53 4.19
CA ARG A 31 -15.80 -0.67 4.73
C ARG A 31 -17.14 -0.85 4.01
N THR A 32 -17.15 -1.45 2.82
CA THR A 32 -18.40 -1.80 2.11
C THR A 32 -18.70 -3.30 2.17
N GLY A 33 -17.89 -4.06 2.93
CA GLY A 33 -18.07 -5.50 3.09
C GLY A 33 -17.37 -6.33 2.00
N VAL A 34 -16.46 -5.73 1.21
CA VAL A 34 -15.65 -6.47 0.22
C VAL A 34 -14.23 -6.62 0.78
N PHE A 35 -13.93 -7.79 1.30
CA PHE A 35 -12.62 -8.10 1.90
C PHE A 35 -11.63 -8.50 0.81
N ASN A 36 -10.52 -7.77 0.74
CA ASN A 36 -9.49 -7.95 -0.30
C ASN A 36 -8.31 -8.76 0.24
N VAL A 37 -8.16 -9.99 -0.23
CA VAL A 37 -7.02 -10.86 0.07
C VAL A 37 -5.97 -10.81 -1.07
N ALA A 38 -6.30 -10.16 -2.20
CA ALA A 38 -5.44 -10.12 -3.40
C ALA A 38 -4.33 -9.08 -3.32
N GLN A 39 -4.24 -8.28 -2.26
CA GLN A 39 -3.45 -7.05 -2.29
C GLN A 39 -1.95 -7.26 -2.49
N GLU A 40 -1.37 -8.36 -2.00
CA GLU A 40 0.05 -8.68 -2.28
C GLU A 40 0.26 -8.83 -3.80
N GLY A 41 -0.64 -9.56 -4.48
CA GLY A 41 -0.60 -9.72 -5.94
C GLY A 41 -0.83 -8.41 -6.67
N MET A 42 -1.79 -7.59 -6.19
CA MET A 42 -2.07 -6.28 -6.77
C MET A 42 -0.87 -5.34 -6.65
N MET A 43 -0.16 -5.36 -5.50
CA MET A 43 1.08 -4.60 -5.30
C MET A 43 2.17 -5.07 -6.27
N LEU A 44 2.34 -6.39 -6.42
CA LEU A 44 3.35 -6.96 -7.33
C LEU A 44 3.09 -6.54 -8.78
N VAL A 45 1.82 -6.59 -9.24
CA VAL A 45 1.47 -6.15 -10.60
C VAL A 45 1.70 -4.64 -10.74
N GLY A 46 1.30 -3.85 -9.73
CA GLY A 46 1.55 -2.40 -9.72
C GLY A 46 3.04 -2.08 -9.82
N ALA A 47 3.88 -2.81 -9.07
CA ALA A 47 5.34 -2.65 -9.12
C ALA A 47 5.90 -2.98 -10.50
N SER A 48 5.51 -4.14 -11.05
CA SER A 48 5.97 -4.64 -12.34
C SER A 48 5.56 -3.72 -13.50
N VAL A 49 4.25 -3.44 -13.60
CA VAL A 49 3.68 -2.61 -14.68
C VAL A 49 4.17 -1.18 -14.56
N GLY A 50 4.17 -0.62 -13.34
CA GLY A 50 4.67 0.73 -13.09
C GLY A 50 6.12 0.89 -13.51
N PHE A 51 6.97 -0.09 -13.15
CA PHE A 51 8.37 -0.12 -13.54
C PHE A 51 8.52 -0.16 -15.07
N LEU A 52 7.83 -1.09 -15.74
CA LEU A 52 7.92 -1.23 -17.19
C LEU A 52 7.50 0.04 -17.92
N VAL A 53 6.37 0.64 -17.52
CA VAL A 53 5.90 1.88 -18.14
C VAL A 53 6.88 3.02 -17.89
N SER A 54 7.43 3.13 -16.66
CA SER A 54 8.45 4.15 -16.36
C SER A 54 9.71 3.97 -17.19
N PHE A 55 10.12 2.73 -17.39
CA PHE A 55 11.32 2.41 -18.17
C PHE A 55 11.16 2.82 -19.64
N PHE A 56 10.03 2.45 -20.27
CA PHE A 56 9.83 2.74 -21.70
C PHE A 56 9.41 4.18 -21.99
N SER A 57 8.65 4.82 -21.08
CA SER A 57 8.17 6.18 -21.29
C SER A 57 9.14 7.24 -20.78
N GLY A 58 10.09 6.87 -19.91
CA GLY A 58 10.95 7.82 -19.21
C GLY A 58 10.23 8.64 -18.16
N SER A 59 8.96 8.32 -17.85
CA SER A 59 8.14 9.12 -16.93
C SER A 59 7.66 8.26 -15.75
N ILE A 60 8.15 8.57 -14.57
CA ILE A 60 7.74 7.90 -13.33
C ILE A 60 6.24 8.14 -13.06
N PHE A 61 5.75 9.35 -13.33
CA PHE A 61 4.36 9.70 -13.09
C PHE A 61 3.41 8.86 -13.95
N LEU A 62 3.79 8.63 -15.21
CA LEU A 62 3.01 7.78 -16.10
C LEU A 62 3.00 6.33 -15.59
N GLY A 63 4.16 5.86 -15.09
CA GLY A 63 4.25 4.54 -14.46
C GLY A 63 3.33 4.40 -13.25
N ILE A 64 3.26 5.44 -12.39
CA ILE A 64 2.36 5.45 -11.23
C ILE A 64 0.89 5.36 -11.70
N ILE A 65 0.51 6.16 -12.70
CA ILE A 65 -0.87 6.18 -13.21
C ILE A 65 -1.27 4.80 -13.74
N VAL A 66 -0.39 4.17 -14.55
CA VAL A 66 -0.70 2.85 -15.12
C VAL A 66 -0.70 1.76 -14.04
N ALA A 67 0.15 1.88 -13.01
CA ALA A 67 0.12 0.99 -11.85
C ALA A 67 -1.22 1.12 -11.09
N MET A 68 -1.72 2.36 -10.92
CA MET A 68 -3.04 2.60 -10.32
C MET A 68 -4.15 1.95 -11.17
N LEU A 69 -4.07 2.08 -12.49
CA LEU A 69 -5.06 1.49 -13.40
C LEU A 69 -5.00 -0.05 -13.36
N SER A 70 -3.81 -0.65 -13.25
CA SER A 70 -3.69 -2.10 -13.10
C SER A 70 -4.30 -2.56 -11.77
N GLY A 71 -4.08 -1.83 -10.69
CA GLY A 71 -4.73 -2.09 -9.40
C GLY A 71 -6.25 -1.92 -9.48
N ALA A 72 -6.73 -0.91 -10.21
CA ALA A 72 -8.17 -0.69 -10.46
C ALA A 72 -8.79 -1.88 -11.19
N LEU A 73 -8.08 -2.44 -12.17
CA LEU A 73 -8.56 -3.61 -12.93
C LEU A 73 -8.74 -4.83 -12.02
N PHE A 74 -7.75 -5.08 -11.14
CA PHE A 74 -7.85 -6.15 -10.14
C PHE A 74 -8.98 -5.86 -9.13
N GLY A 75 -9.13 -4.61 -8.69
CA GLY A 75 -10.23 -4.18 -7.82
C GLY A 75 -11.59 -4.38 -8.47
N PHE A 76 -11.71 -4.04 -9.76
CA PHE A 76 -12.93 -4.29 -10.54
C PHE A 76 -13.22 -5.79 -10.63
N ALA A 77 -12.20 -6.62 -10.93
CA ALA A 77 -12.37 -8.07 -11.00
C ALA A 77 -12.84 -8.63 -9.65
N LEU A 78 -12.21 -8.20 -8.55
CA LEU A 78 -12.61 -8.61 -7.21
C LEU A 78 -14.08 -8.23 -6.94
N ALA A 79 -14.46 -6.98 -7.22
CA ALA A 79 -15.83 -6.49 -7.01
C ALA A 79 -16.82 -7.29 -7.89
N TYR A 80 -16.49 -7.56 -9.13
CA TYR A 80 -17.36 -8.30 -10.07
C TYR A 80 -17.64 -9.70 -9.55
N PHE A 81 -16.61 -10.47 -9.22
CA PHE A 81 -16.78 -11.85 -8.78
C PHE A 81 -17.47 -11.94 -7.41
N THR A 82 -17.16 -11.00 -6.49
CA THR A 82 -17.68 -11.08 -5.12
C THR A 82 -19.05 -10.40 -4.95
N THR A 83 -19.31 -9.31 -5.68
CA THR A 83 -20.55 -8.53 -5.53
C THR A 83 -21.62 -8.98 -6.52
N SER A 84 -21.27 -9.09 -7.82
CA SER A 84 -22.25 -9.46 -8.86
C SER A 84 -22.48 -10.97 -8.91
N LEU A 85 -21.40 -11.78 -8.89
CA LEU A 85 -21.51 -13.24 -8.92
C LEU A 85 -21.64 -13.87 -7.54
N LYS A 86 -21.48 -13.07 -6.46
CA LYS A 86 -21.65 -13.51 -5.05
C LYS A 86 -20.75 -14.68 -4.67
N MET A 87 -19.56 -14.75 -5.29
CA MET A 87 -18.59 -15.81 -5.03
C MET A 87 -17.83 -15.53 -3.72
N ASN A 88 -17.20 -16.56 -3.17
CA ASN A 88 -16.47 -16.47 -1.90
C ASN A 88 -15.29 -15.49 -2.06
N GLN A 89 -15.26 -14.45 -1.22
CA GLN A 89 -14.29 -13.36 -1.30
C GLN A 89 -12.85 -13.84 -1.07
N PHE A 90 -12.68 -14.79 -0.13
CA PHE A 90 -11.35 -15.31 0.19
C PHE A 90 -10.78 -16.10 -1.00
N VAL A 91 -11.61 -16.98 -1.61
CA VAL A 91 -11.19 -17.80 -2.75
C VAL A 91 -10.83 -16.91 -3.95
N ILE A 92 -11.70 -15.94 -4.27
CA ILE A 92 -11.44 -15.00 -5.39
C ILE A 92 -10.20 -14.15 -5.10
N GLY A 93 -10.08 -13.63 -3.87
CA GLY A 93 -8.92 -12.84 -3.47
C GLY A 93 -7.62 -13.61 -3.62
N LEU A 94 -7.61 -14.86 -3.14
CA LEU A 94 -6.43 -15.73 -3.25
C LEU A 94 -6.11 -16.08 -4.72
N SER A 95 -7.15 -16.32 -5.55
CA SER A 95 -6.97 -16.58 -6.98
C SER A 95 -6.36 -15.36 -7.67
N LEU A 96 -6.86 -14.16 -7.38
CA LEU A 96 -6.32 -12.91 -7.93
C LEU A 96 -4.88 -12.65 -7.43
N PHE A 97 -4.56 -13.04 -6.18
CA PHE A 97 -3.19 -12.97 -5.68
C PHE A 97 -2.25 -13.82 -6.55
N PHE A 98 -2.61 -15.09 -6.83
CA PHE A 98 -1.77 -15.98 -7.65
C PHE A 98 -1.66 -15.49 -9.10
N ILE A 99 -2.76 -14.96 -9.66
CA ILE A 99 -2.73 -14.33 -10.99
C ILE A 99 -1.78 -13.13 -10.97
N GLY A 100 -1.87 -12.28 -9.95
CA GLY A 100 -0.99 -11.12 -9.78
C GLY A 100 0.48 -11.53 -9.67
N LEU A 101 0.76 -12.56 -8.87
CA LEU A 101 2.12 -13.11 -8.72
C LEU A 101 2.66 -13.56 -10.08
N GLY A 102 1.88 -14.36 -10.83
CA GLY A 102 2.27 -14.84 -12.15
C GLY A 102 2.47 -13.73 -13.17
N VAL A 103 1.51 -12.79 -13.25
CA VAL A 103 1.57 -11.67 -14.19
C VAL A 103 2.79 -10.78 -13.89
N SER A 104 3.04 -10.48 -12.62
CA SER A 104 4.16 -9.60 -12.24
C SER A 104 5.53 -10.17 -12.59
N THR A 105 5.68 -11.49 -12.57
CA THR A 105 6.95 -12.16 -12.95
C THR A 105 7.05 -12.37 -14.45
N LEU A 106 5.93 -12.66 -15.11
CA LEU A 106 5.87 -12.98 -16.54
C LEU A 106 6.10 -11.75 -17.42
N LEU A 107 5.43 -10.61 -17.10
CA LEU A 107 5.47 -9.40 -17.94
C LEU A 107 6.89 -8.87 -18.16
N PRO A 108 7.73 -8.67 -17.11
CA PRO A 108 9.08 -8.21 -17.37
C PRO A 108 9.91 -9.20 -18.20
N LYS A 109 9.75 -10.49 -17.98
CA LYS A 109 10.48 -11.51 -18.75
C LYS A 109 10.08 -11.52 -20.22
N LEU A 110 8.80 -11.35 -20.53
CA LEU A 110 8.31 -11.29 -21.91
C LEU A 110 8.76 -10.03 -22.64
N ILE A 111 8.79 -8.90 -21.94
CA ILE A 111 9.01 -7.59 -22.55
C ILE A 111 10.50 -7.25 -22.61
N LEU A 112 11.24 -7.50 -21.52
CA LEU A 112 12.67 -7.17 -21.40
C LEU A 112 13.60 -8.35 -21.70
N GLY A 113 13.04 -9.56 -21.71
CA GLY A 113 13.85 -10.78 -21.80
C GLY A 113 14.50 -11.12 -20.45
N ILE A 114 15.34 -12.16 -20.48
CA ILE A 114 16.11 -12.58 -19.31
C ILE A 114 17.46 -11.88 -19.40
N THR A 115 17.68 -10.88 -18.55
CA THR A 115 18.89 -10.06 -18.54
C THR A 115 19.72 -10.35 -17.27
N LEU A 116 21.04 -10.41 -17.43
CA LEU A 116 21.96 -10.57 -16.30
C LEU A 116 22.02 -9.29 -15.45
N THR A 117 21.88 -8.14 -16.10
CA THR A 117 21.85 -6.84 -15.42
C THR A 117 20.44 -6.24 -15.54
N PRO A 118 19.70 -6.15 -14.44
CA PRO A 118 18.35 -5.57 -14.51
C PRO A 118 18.40 -4.11 -14.99
N PRO A 119 17.49 -3.71 -15.87
CA PRO A 119 17.43 -2.29 -16.29
C PRO A 119 17.05 -1.40 -15.12
N LEU A 120 17.53 -0.15 -15.18
CA LEU A 120 17.35 0.82 -14.09
C LEU A 120 16.50 1.98 -14.59
N ILE A 121 15.68 2.53 -13.68
CA ILE A 121 14.95 3.79 -13.89
C ILE A 121 15.44 4.80 -12.86
N PRO A 122 15.37 6.10 -13.18
CA PRO A 122 15.67 7.12 -12.16
C PRO A 122 14.65 7.02 -11.04
N THR A 123 15.10 7.17 -9.80
CA THR A 123 14.21 7.13 -8.63
C THR A 123 13.64 8.52 -8.34
N LEU A 124 12.48 8.56 -7.70
CA LEU A 124 11.84 9.80 -7.26
C LEU A 124 12.70 10.47 -6.19
N LYS A 125 13.15 11.67 -6.48
CA LYS A 125 13.99 12.46 -5.58
C LYS A 125 13.12 13.12 -4.50
N SER A 126 13.75 13.41 -3.36
CA SER A 126 13.13 14.20 -2.31
C SER A 126 12.97 15.65 -2.77
N ILE A 127 11.84 16.26 -2.40
CA ILE A 127 11.53 17.66 -2.73
C ILE A 127 11.64 18.46 -1.44
N PRO A 128 12.71 19.31 -1.32
CA PRO A 128 12.80 20.18 -0.14
C PRO A 128 11.77 21.30 -0.25
N ILE A 129 10.89 21.42 0.74
CA ILE A 129 9.92 22.52 0.79
C ILE A 129 10.66 23.77 1.26
N PRO A 130 10.68 24.86 0.46
CA PRO A 130 11.42 26.07 0.82
C PRO A 130 10.99 26.59 2.19
N LEU A 131 11.95 27.17 2.93
CA LEU A 131 11.82 27.71 4.29
C LEU A 131 11.62 26.61 5.36
N LEU A 132 10.67 25.68 5.19
CA LEU A 132 10.35 24.64 6.19
C LEU A 132 11.44 23.57 6.26
N SER A 133 12.12 23.28 5.15
CA SER A 133 13.22 22.30 5.12
C SER A 133 14.47 22.75 5.88
N GLN A 134 14.57 24.05 6.23
CA GLN A 134 15.70 24.62 6.93
C GLN A 134 15.55 24.55 8.47
N ILE A 135 14.35 24.21 8.98
CA ILE A 135 14.11 24.08 10.41
C ILE A 135 15.02 22.97 10.97
N PRO A 136 15.84 23.26 11.98
CA PRO A 136 16.71 22.22 12.56
C PRO A 136 15.88 21.04 13.06
N PHE A 137 16.35 19.83 12.84
CA PHE A 137 15.75 18.57 13.25
C PHE A 137 14.48 18.20 12.46
N ILE A 138 13.41 19.03 12.52
CA ILE A 138 12.11 18.74 11.88
C ILE A 138 12.19 18.89 10.36
N GLY A 139 12.93 19.86 9.87
CA GLY A 139 13.05 20.16 8.42
C GLY A 139 13.45 18.94 7.59
N PRO A 140 14.60 18.34 7.88
CA PRO A 140 15.05 17.16 7.13
C PRO A 140 14.12 15.95 7.26
N ILE A 141 13.41 15.80 8.39
CA ILE A 141 12.52 14.67 8.63
C ILE A 141 11.22 14.81 7.83
N LEU A 142 10.50 15.94 8.00
CA LEU A 142 9.15 16.12 7.44
C LEU A 142 9.13 16.83 6.08
N PHE A 143 10.07 17.75 5.83
CA PHE A 143 9.99 18.66 4.69
C PHE A 143 11.03 18.39 3.59
N LYS A 144 11.72 17.22 3.66
CA LYS A 144 12.63 16.72 2.62
C LYS A 144 12.27 15.30 2.23
N GLN A 145 11.00 15.07 1.92
CA GLN A 145 10.51 13.74 1.52
C GLN A 145 10.14 13.73 0.04
N ASN A 146 9.94 12.56 -0.55
CA ASN A 146 9.41 12.45 -1.91
C ASN A 146 7.90 12.77 -1.92
N ILE A 147 7.38 13.09 -3.09
CA ILE A 147 5.99 13.53 -3.24
C ILE A 147 4.99 12.46 -2.74
N LEU A 148 5.31 11.17 -2.89
CA LEU A 148 4.38 10.10 -2.51
C LEU A 148 4.20 9.97 -0.99
N VAL A 149 5.19 10.41 -0.19
CA VAL A 149 5.03 10.49 1.28
C VAL A 149 3.90 11.48 1.61
N TYR A 150 3.95 12.68 1.00
CA TYR A 150 2.91 13.70 1.23
C TYR A 150 1.55 13.22 0.71
N VAL A 151 1.53 12.59 -0.47
CA VAL A 151 0.30 12.04 -1.06
C VAL A 151 -0.32 10.99 -0.13
N SER A 152 0.48 10.08 0.46
CA SER A 152 -0.04 9.03 1.35
C SER A 152 -0.66 9.61 2.62
N VAL A 153 -0.07 10.66 3.19
CA VAL A 153 -0.63 11.36 4.36
C VAL A 153 -1.92 12.09 3.97
N LEU A 154 -1.91 12.82 2.83
CA LEU A 154 -3.09 13.54 2.34
C LEU A 154 -4.23 12.58 2.01
N VAL A 155 -3.93 11.41 1.42
CA VAL A 155 -4.93 10.36 1.16
C VAL A 155 -5.54 9.89 2.47
N SER A 156 -4.74 9.67 3.51
CA SER A 156 -5.24 9.21 4.81
C SER A 156 -6.17 10.25 5.46
N ILE A 157 -5.76 11.52 5.45
CA ILE A 157 -6.57 12.62 6.00
C ILE A 157 -7.84 12.82 5.15
N GLY A 158 -7.69 12.79 3.83
CA GLY A 158 -8.81 12.94 2.89
C GLY A 158 -9.84 11.83 3.05
N LEU A 159 -9.39 10.57 3.19
CA LEU A 159 -10.28 9.43 3.41
C LEU A 159 -10.96 9.52 4.78
N TRP A 160 -10.23 9.97 5.81
CA TRP A 160 -10.83 10.21 7.13
C TRP A 160 -11.95 11.25 7.03
N TYR A 161 -11.67 12.39 6.38
CA TYR A 161 -12.67 13.43 6.19
C TYR A 161 -13.86 12.91 5.38
N PHE A 162 -13.58 12.23 4.27
CA PHE A 162 -14.62 11.65 3.40
C PHE A 162 -15.51 10.67 4.19
N LEU A 163 -14.93 9.72 4.90
CA LEU A 163 -15.68 8.66 5.59
C LEU A 163 -16.48 9.20 6.78
N PHE A 164 -15.94 10.18 7.52
CA PHE A 164 -16.55 10.58 8.80
C PHE A 164 -17.22 11.96 8.78
N ARG A 165 -17.00 12.74 7.72
CA ARG A 165 -17.53 14.11 7.64
C ARG A 165 -18.42 14.35 6.41
N THR A 166 -18.64 13.35 5.54
CA THR A 166 -19.50 13.52 4.35
C THR A 166 -20.65 12.52 4.35
N GLN A 167 -21.74 12.91 3.66
CA GLN A 167 -22.91 12.05 3.49
C GLN A 167 -22.55 10.78 2.69
N LYS A 168 -21.74 10.90 1.65
CA LYS A 168 -21.32 9.75 0.84
C LYS A 168 -20.46 8.77 1.64
N GLY A 169 -19.65 9.27 2.57
CA GLY A 169 -18.89 8.43 3.50
C GLY A 169 -19.81 7.69 4.47
N LEU A 170 -20.87 8.35 4.95
CA LEU A 170 -21.87 7.71 5.80
C LEU A 170 -22.59 6.59 5.04
N GLU A 171 -23.03 6.87 3.78
CA GLU A 171 -23.65 5.87 2.91
C GLU A 171 -22.72 4.64 2.72
N LEU A 172 -21.43 4.91 2.46
CA LEU A 172 -20.43 3.85 2.25
C LEU A 172 -20.31 2.94 3.48
N ARG A 173 -20.24 3.54 4.69
CA ARG A 173 -20.14 2.80 5.95
C ARG A 173 -21.41 1.99 6.22
N SER A 174 -22.59 2.57 5.95
CA SER A 174 -23.89 1.88 6.16
C SER A 174 -24.00 0.62 5.26
N VAL A 175 -23.45 0.67 4.03
CA VAL A 175 -23.42 -0.45 3.11
C VAL A 175 -22.63 -1.64 3.70
N GLY A 176 -21.56 -1.35 4.43
CA GLY A 176 -20.76 -2.40 5.05
C GLY A 176 -21.40 -3.00 6.30
N GLU A 177 -22.05 -2.16 7.11
CA GLU A 177 -22.62 -2.59 8.39
C GLU A 177 -24.00 -3.24 8.23
N TYR A 178 -24.90 -2.61 7.46
CA TYR A 178 -26.28 -3.08 7.27
C TYR A 178 -26.69 -2.94 5.81
N PRO A 179 -26.18 -3.81 4.90
CA PRO A 179 -26.42 -3.64 3.46
C PRO A 179 -27.90 -3.71 3.07
N MET A 180 -28.70 -4.55 3.73
CA MET A 180 -30.14 -4.67 3.44
C MET A 180 -30.89 -3.40 3.81
N THR A 181 -30.56 -2.80 4.96
CA THR A 181 -31.14 -1.54 5.42
C THR A 181 -30.72 -0.40 4.50
N ALA A 182 -29.45 -0.35 4.11
CA ALA A 182 -28.95 0.67 3.19
C ALA A 182 -29.68 0.60 1.83
N ASP A 183 -29.88 -0.62 1.32
CA ASP A 183 -30.59 -0.84 0.05
C ASP A 183 -32.07 -0.39 0.16
N SER A 184 -32.74 -0.67 1.28
CA SER A 184 -34.13 -0.25 1.53
C SER A 184 -34.27 1.26 1.59
N LEU A 185 -33.20 1.99 1.94
CA LEU A 185 -33.15 3.44 1.95
C LEU A 185 -32.71 4.05 0.60
N GLY A 186 -32.55 3.21 -0.44
CA GLY A 186 -32.21 3.64 -1.80
C GLY A 186 -30.73 3.88 -2.06
N ILE A 187 -29.83 3.28 -1.28
CA ILE A 187 -28.39 3.40 -1.47
C ILE A 187 -27.86 2.25 -2.35
N UNK A 188 -27.16 2.26 -3.40
CA UNK A 188 -26.80 1.54 -4.06
C UNK A 188 -25.94 0.77 -3.67
N THR A 189 -25.98 -0.06 -2.98
CA THR A 189 -25.03 -0.94 -2.32
C THR A 189 -24.00 -1.54 -3.30
N THR A 190 -24.47 -2.13 -4.39
CA THR A 190 -23.63 -2.70 -5.45
C THR A 190 -22.64 -1.66 -5.97
N LYS A 191 -23.16 -0.47 -6.32
CA LYS A 191 -22.33 0.61 -6.87
C LYS A 191 -21.26 1.06 -5.87
N MET A 192 -21.63 1.17 -4.58
CA MET A 192 -20.69 1.55 -3.52
C MET A 192 -19.57 0.51 -3.37
N ARG A 193 -19.90 -0.79 -3.42
CA ARG A 193 -18.92 -1.87 -3.36
C ARG A 193 -17.93 -1.80 -4.54
N TYR A 194 -18.45 -1.59 -5.75
CA TYR A 194 -17.59 -1.45 -6.94
C TYR A 194 -16.62 -0.28 -6.79
N TRP A 195 -17.16 0.94 -6.51
CA TRP A 195 -16.31 2.13 -6.43
C TRP A 195 -15.26 2.02 -5.33
N SER A 196 -15.65 1.56 -4.14
CA SER A 196 -14.70 1.42 -3.02
C SER A 196 -13.60 0.41 -3.31
N THR A 197 -13.94 -0.72 -3.97
CA THR A 197 -12.97 -1.77 -4.28
C THR A 197 -12.05 -1.35 -5.43
N ILE A 198 -12.57 -0.65 -6.44
CA ILE A 198 -11.77 -0.12 -7.56
C ILE A 198 -10.78 0.94 -7.06
N ILE A 199 -11.27 1.93 -6.29
CA ILE A 199 -10.40 2.99 -5.74
C ILE A 199 -9.39 2.37 -4.77
N GLY A 200 -9.83 1.39 -3.97
CA GLY A 200 -8.94 0.63 -3.10
C GLY A 200 -7.84 -0.07 -3.89
N GLY A 201 -8.20 -0.69 -5.01
CA GLY A 201 -7.24 -1.31 -5.93
C GLY A 201 -6.24 -0.31 -6.50
N MET A 202 -6.69 0.90 -6.87
CA MET A 202 -5.80 1.97 -7.36
C MET A 202 -4.73 2.31 -6.31
N LEU A 203 -5.11 2.45 -5.05
CA LEU A 203 -4.17 2.76 -3.96
C LEU A 203 -3.18 1.61 -3.75
N ILE A 204 -3.65 0.36 -3.83
CA ILE A 204 -2.79 -0.83 -3.69
C ILE A 204 -1.79 -0.92 -4.85
N GLY A 205 -2.24 -0.66 -6.08
CA GLY A 205 -1.34 -0.61 -7.26
C GLY A 205 -0.27 0.47 -7.11
N MET A 206 -0.66 1.66 -6.63
CA MET A 206 0.28 2.76 -6.34
C MET A 206 1.27 2.37 -5.24
N ALA A 207 0.81 1.65 -4.20
CA ALA A 207 1.68 1.14 -3.13
C ALA A 207 2.77 0.22 -3.69
N GLY A 208 2.40 -0.63 -4.65
CA GLY A 208 3.36 -1.52 -5.31
C GLY A 208 4.38 -0.75 -6.15
N ALA A 209 3.90 0.20 -6.98
CA ALA A 209 4.76 1.02 -7.84
C ALA A 209 5.77 1.85 -7.04
N TYR A 210 5.45 2.20 -5.81
CA TYR A 210 6.36 2.95 -4.92
C TYR A 210 7.71 2.24 -4.78
N LEU A 211 7.71 0.90 -4.71
CA LEU A 211 8.93 0.14 -4.41
C LEU A 211 10.01 0.28 -5.48
N PRO A 212 9.75 0.01 -6.77
CA PRO A 212 10.78 0.24 -7.78
C PRO A 212 11.06 1.72 -8.03
N MET A 213 10.08 2.61 -7.84
CA MET A 213 10.24 4.03 -8.17
C MET A 213 10.94 4.84 -7.10
N VAL A 214 10.98 4.37 -5.84
CA VAL A 214 11.59 5.12 -4.74
C VAL A 214 12.80 4.39 -4.16
N TYR A 215 12.68 3.08 -3.95
CA TYR A 215 13.74 2.32 -3.27
C TYR A 215 14.80 1.77 -4.24
N ALA A 216 14.35 0.96 -5.20
CA ALA A 216 15.27 0.07 -5.92
C ALA A 216 15.78 0.63 -7.24
N GLY A 217 15.00 1.47 -7.91
CA GLY A 217 15.30 1.90 -9.29
C GLY A 217 15.15 0.77 -10.30
N THR A 218 14.67 -0.40 -9.86
CA THR A 218 14.49 -1.58 -10.71
C THR A 218 13.39 -2.46 -10.14
N PHE A 219 12.87 -3.36 -10.97
CA PHE A 219 11.90 -4.37 -10.52
C PHE A 219 12.64 -5.68 -10.23
N THR A 220 12.34 -6.28 -9.07
CA THR A 220 12.78 -7.64 -8.73
C THR A 220 11.57 -8.47 -8.33
N GLU A 221 11.61 -9.76 -8.68
CA GLU A 221 10.50 -10.68 -8.35
C GLU A 221 10.29 -10.73 -6.85
N GLY A 222 9.04 -10.62 -6.43
CA GLY A 222 8.67 -10.69 -5.02
C GLY A 222 9.11 -9.50 -4.19
N MET A 223 9.40 -8.34 -4.79
CA MET A 223 9.96 -7.18 -4.08
C MET A 223 9.03 -6.59 -3.03
N THR A 224 7.75 -6.94 -3.02
CA THR A 224 6.81 -6.51 -2.00
C THR A 224 7.09 -7.17 -0.64
N MET A 225 7.70 -8.37 -0.66
CA MET A 225 8.17 -9.09 0.55
C MET A 225 7.10 -9.21 1.63
N GLY A 226 5.84 -9.44 1.23
CA GLY A 226 4.73 -9.63 2.17
C GLY A 226 4.13 -8.35 2.74
N ARG A 227 4.51 -7.17 2.24
CA ARG A 227 3.94 -5.90 2.71
C ARG A 227 2.43 -5.81 2.50
N GLY A 228 1.91 -6.45 1.46
CA GLY A 228 0.46 -6.55 1.25
C GLY A 228 -0.24 -7.32 2.36
N TRP A 229 0.35 -8.43 2.81
CA TRP A 229 -0.20 -9.20 3.93
C TRP A 229 -0.17 -8.40 5.24
N LEU A 230 0.94 -7.68 5.49
CA LEU A 230 1.03 -6.79 6.66
C LEU A 230 0.01 -5.65 6.58
N ALA A 231 -0.29 -5.15 5.38
CA ALA A 231 -1.30 -4.11 5.19
C ALA A 231 -2.72 -4.62 5.54
N ILE A 232 -3.01 -5.93 5.30
CA ILE A 232 -4.27 -6.54 5.79
C ILE A 232 -4.30 -6.47 7.32
N ALA A 233 -3.24 -6.92 7.97
CA ALA A 233 -3.15 -6.89 9.44
C ALA A 233 -3.34 -5.46 9.97
N LEU A 234 -2.76 -4.46 9.27
CA LEU A 234 -2.92 -3.04 9.63
C LEU A 234 -4.37 -2.57 9.55
N THR A 235 -5.18 -3.08 8.61
CA THR A 235 -6.59 -2.68 8.53
C THR A 235 -7.38 -3.19 9.75
N PHE A 236 -7.08 -4.40 10.21
CA PHE A 236 -7.70 -4.93 11.44
C PHE A 236 -7.23 -4.13 12.66
N PHE A 237 -5.92 -3.95 12.81
CA PHE A 237 -5.32 -3.13 13.87
C PHE A 237 -5.92 -1.72 13.89
N GLY A 238 -6.09 -1.11 12.71
CA GLY A 238 -6.63 0.25 12.58
C GLY A 238 -8.15 0.36 12.71
N GLY A 239 -8.85 -0.76 13.03
CA GLY A 239 -10.32 -0.75 13.17
C GLY A 239 -11.03 -0.23 11.92
N TRP A 240 -10.47 -0.53 10.75
CA TRP A 240 -10.99 -0.08 9.45
C TRP A 240 -11.14 1.46 9.37
N SER A 241 -10.20 2.19 10.00
CA SER A 241 -10.23 3.66 10.05
C SER A 241 -8.93 4.25 9.50
N PRO A 242 -9.00 5.33 8.67
CA PRO A 242 -7.81 5.85 7.98
C PRO A 242 -6.68 6.33 8.88
N LEU A 243 -6.99 7.07 9.95
CA LEU A 243 -5.94 7.64 10.80
C LEU A 243 -5.22 6.57 11.63
N PRO A 244 -5.91 5.61 12.27
CA PRO A 244 -5.18 4.51 12.93
C PRO A 244 -4.32 3.67 11.97
N ILE A 245 -4.76 3.48 10.70
CA ILE A 245 -3.93 2.81 9.67
C ILE A 245 -2.65 3.63 9.42
N LEU A 246 -2.75 4.96 9.33
CA LEU A 246 -1.58 5.83 9.15
C LEU A 246 -0.60 5.68 10.33
N TYR A 247 -1.10 5.74 11.58
CA TYR A 247 -0.24 5.60 12.76
C TYR A 247 0.34 4.19 12.88
N GLY A 248 -0.46 3.17 12.58
CA GLY A 248 0.00 1.78 12.55
C GLY A 248 1.08 1.57 11.50
N SER A 249 0.95 2.21 10.33
CA SER A 249 1.96 2.14 9.27
C SER A 249 3.28 2.78 9.71
N LEU A 250 3.22 3.90 10.45
CA LEU A 250 4.42 4.50 11.06
C LEU A 250 5.09 3.54 12.04
N PHE A 251 4.30 2.89 12.89
CA PHE A 251 4.80 1.93 13.87
C PHE A 251 5.47 0.73 13.18
N PHE A 252 4.80 0.13 12.17
CA PHE A 252 5.35 -1.02 11.46
C PHE A 252 6.60 -0.66 10.66
N SER A 253 6.62 0.51 10.01
CA SER A 253 7.79 0.97 9.28
C SER A 253 8.97 1.25 10.23
N ALA A 254 8.70 1.74 11.44
CA ALA A 254 9.76 1.93 12.44
C ALA A 254 10.40 0.59 12.83
N ILE A 255 9.58 -0.46 13.01
CA ILE A 255 10.09 -1.82 13.30
C ILE A 255 10.92 -2.34 12.11
N GLU A 256 10.43 -2.15 10.87
CA GLU A 256 11.12 -2.60 9.66
C GLU A 256 12.48 -1.91 9.52
N VAL A 257 12.53 -0.59 9.69
CA VAL A 257 13.77 0.20 9.59
C VAL A 257 14.74 -0.18 10.72
N LEU A 258 14.22 -0.40 11.93
CA LEU A 258 15.04 -0.83 13.08
C LEU A 258 15.66 -2.22 12.80
N ALA A 259 14.86 -3.17 12.32
CA ALA A 259 15.33 -4.51 11.98
C ALA A 259 16.44 -4.44 10.91
N PHE A 260 16.25 -3.61 9.90
CA PHE A 260 17.23 -3.39 8.84
C PHE A 260 18.54 -2.80 9.41
N ARG A 261 18.47 -1.82 10.31
CA ARG A 261 19.65 -1.21 10.93
C ARG A 261 20.41 -2.20 11.80
N VAL A 262 19.71 -3.01 12.59
CA VAL A 262 20.33 -4.05 13.42
C VAL A 262 21.12 -5.02 12.54
N GLN A 263 20.57 -5.37 11.36
CA GLN A 263 21.25 -6.25 10.41
C GLN A 263 22.55 -5.62 9.88
N VAL A 264 22.51 -4.32 9.52
CA VAL A 264 23.66 -3.60 8.94
C VAL A 264 24.79 -3.45 9.96
N ILE A 265 24.47 -3.27 11.25
CA ILE A 265 25.49 -3.14 12.32
C ILE A 265 26.22 -4.47 12.58
N GLY A 266 25.72 -5.58 12.05
CA GLY A 266 26.38 -6.87 12.18
C GLY A 266 25.92 -7.67 13.39
N SER A 267 24.63 -7.82 13.56
CA SER A 267 24.05 -8.63 14.63
C SER A 267 24.34 -10.11 14.42
N PHE A 268 24.42 -10.86 15.50
CA PHE A 268 24.52 -12.34 15.47
C PHE A 268 23.23 -13.00 15.01
N LEU A 269 22.15 -12.22 14.85
CA LEU A 269 20.84 -12.75 14.48
C LEU A 269 20.78 -12.99 12.95
N PRO A 270 20.36 -14.18 12.53
CA PRO A 270 20.11 -14.41 11.09
C PRO A 270 19.05 -13.46 10.53
N TYR A 271 19.21 -13.11 9.26
CA TYR A 271 18.31 -12.21 8.54
C TYR A 271 16.84 -12.63 8.67
N GLN A 272 16.59 -13.94 8.64
CA GLN A 272 15.23 -14.50 8.73
C GLN A 272 14.53 -14.13 10.05
N ILE A 273 15.28 -14.10 11.15
CA ILE A 273 14.73 -13.72 12.46
C ILE A 273 14.34 -12.25 12.45
N LEU A 274 15.17 -11.40 11.85
CA LEU A 274 14.87 -9.96 11.78
C LEU A 274 13.62 -9.69 10.93
N GLN A 275 13.41 -10.47 9.87
CA GLN A 275 12.21 -10.36 9.03
C GLN A 275 10.92 -10.76 9.77
N MET A 276 11.02 -11.57 10.83
CA MET A 276 9.85 -11.97 11.63
C MET A 276 9.33 -10.83 12.53
N PHE A 277 10.15 -9.81 12.85
CA PHE A 277 9.81 -8.78 13.81
C PHE A 277 8.48 -8.05 13.50
N PRO A 278 8.23 -7.58 12.25
CA PRO A 278 6.94 -6.93 11.97
C PRO A 278 5.73 -7.84 12.19
N TYR A 279 5.88 -9.14 11.87
CA TYR A 279 4.78 -10.12 12.03
C TYR A 279 4.55 -10.43 13.50
N ILE A 280 5.62 -10.60 14.29
CA ILE A 280 5.54 -10.80 15.74
C ILE A 280 4.88 -9.57 16.40
N ALA A 281 5.30 -8.36 15.98
CA ALA A 281 4.71 -7.11 16.46
C ALA A 281 3.19 -7.06 16.16
N THR A 282 2.78 -7.53 14.97
CA THR A 282 1.36 -7.61 14.59
C THR A 282 0.59 -8.49 15.57
N ILE A 283 1.12 -9.70 15.85
CA ILE A 283 0.48 -10.65 16.78
C ILE A 283 0.37 -10.04 18.19
N LEU A 284 1.47 -9.45 18.67
CA LEU A 284 1.48 -8.83 20.01
C LEU A 284 0.46 -7.70 20.10
N VAL A 285 0.42 -6.81 19.12
CA VAL A 285 -0.53 -5.71 19.11
C VAL A 285 -1.97 -6.25 19.09
N MET A 286 -2.26 -7.28 18.28
CA MET A 286 -3.60 -7.86 18.23
C MET A 286 -4.01 -8.47 19.58
N ILE A 287 -3.10 -9.15 20.28
CA ILE A 287 -3.38 -9.73 21.62
C ILE A 287 -3.76 -8.63 22.62
N PHE A 288 -3.10 -7.45 22.55
CA PHE A 288 -3.37 -6.36 23.49
C PHE A 288 -4.55 -5.48 23.09
N THR A 289 -5.02 -5.56 21.84
CA THR A 289 -6.13 -4.73 21.33
C THR A 289 -7.47 -5.45 21.41
N PHE A 290 -7.48 -6.78 21.34
CA PHE A 290 -8.68 -7.61 21.38
C PHE A 290 -8.67 -8.58 22.57
#